data_fcb8f1bc3f861e59a7427585c8df0a93
#
_entry.id   fcb8f1bc3f861e59a7427585c8df0a93
#
_cell.length_a   1.000
_cell.length_b   1.000
_cell.length_c   1.000
_cell.angle_alpha   90.00
_cell.angle_beta   90.00
_cell.angle_gamma   90.00
#
_symmetry.space_group_name_H-M   'P 1'
#
loop_
_entity.id
_entity.type
_entity.pdbx_description
1 polymer ?
#
loop_
_entity_poly.entity_id
_entity_poly.type
_entity_poly.pdbx_seq_one_letter_code
_entity_poly.pdbx_strand_id
1 'polypeptide(L)'
;IDSYPNLARSPMEQPTRHALTIQSEAAFITGWGAGNIVSDPVRASAGEDLAAQGFGTLRARPLDDQAVNAQGVYRTGTYRVVLRRALRGSGERAVSLGPGSMVPVGFAVWNGSAGDRDGKKSVTIWQELWIEP
;
A
#
# COMPACT_ATOMS: atom_id res chain seq x y z
N ILE A 1 -20.83 -1.45 -11.06
CA ILE A 1 -20.46 -1.84 -9.67
C ILE A 1 -19.02 -2.27 -9.61
N ASP A 2 -18.48 -2.89 -10.65
CA ASP A 2 -17.08 -3.38 -10.67
C ASP A 2 -16.04 -2.26 -10.56
N SER A 3 -16.38 -1.03 -10.98
CA SER A 3 -15.49 0.13 -10.85
C SER A 3 -15.48 0.74 -9.44
N TYR A 4 -16.43 0.36 -8.60
CA TYR A 4 -16.57 0.89 -7.23
C TYR A 4 -16.95 -0.22 -6.26
N PRO A 5 -16.01 -1.12 -5.95
CA PRO A 5 -16.31 -2.34 -5.20
C PRO A 5 -16.83 -2.09 -3.77
N ASN A 6 -16.52 -0.95 -3.19
CA ASN A 6 -16.95 -0.60 -1.84
C ASN A 6 -18.17 0.32 -1.81
N LEU A 7 -18.75 0.69 -2.95
CA LEU A 7 -19.87 1.63 -2.98
C LEU A 7 -21.11 1.14 -2.21
N ALA A 8 -21.35 -0.17 -2.19
CA ALA A 8 -22.45 -0.81 -1.47
C ALA A 8 -22.12 -1.13 -0.01
N ARG A 9 -20.86 -0.95 0.42
CA ARG A 9 -20.44 -1.21 1.79
C ARG A 9 -20.49 0.09 2.57
N SER A 10 -21.23 0.10 3.67
CA SER A 10 -21.17 1.24 4.59
C SER A 10 -19.87 1.18 5.37
N PRO A 11 -19.07 2.25 5.40
CA PRO A 11 -17.92 2.35 6.29
C PRO A 11 -18.29 2.18 7.77
N MET A 12 -19.58 2.37 8.09
CA MET A 12 -20.12 2.27 9.45
C MET A 12 -20.35 0.81 9.90
N GLU A 13 -20.33 -0.15 9.00
CA GLU A 13 -20.44 -1.57 9.33
C GLU A 13 -19.12 -2.15 9.85
N GLN A 14 -18.05 -1.38 9.79
CA GLN A 14 -16.75 -1.78 10.36
C GLN A 14 -16.63 -1.25 11.80
N PRO A 15 -16.04 -2.03 12.73
CA PRO A 15 -15.91 -1.59 14.11
C PRO A 15 -15.14 -0.28 14.19
N THR A 16 -15.81 0.69 14.70
CA THR A 16 -15.49 2.10 14.80
C THR A 16 -14.16 2.39 15.47
N ARG A 17 -13.12 2.68 14.70
CA ARG A 17 -11.94 3.37 15.23
C ARG A 17 -11.97 4.89 14.99
N HIS A 18 -12.84 5.38 14.10
CA HIS A 18 -12.93 6.81 13.72
C HIS A 18 -14.36 7.24 13.42
N ALA A 19 -15.27 6.99 14.35
CA ALA A 19 -16.69 7.31 14.19
C ALA A 19 -16.96 8.78 13.81
N LEU A 20 -16.11 9.71 14.23
CA LEU A 20 -16.33 11.14 14.01
C LEU A 20 -16.05 11.60 12.57
N THR A 21 -15.14 10.97 11.86
CA THR A 21 -14.80 11.34 10.48
C THR A 21 -15.76 10.72 9.46
N ILE A 22 -16.41 9.63 9.83
CA ILE A 22 -17.26 8.84 8.95
C ILE A 22 -18.72 9.31 9.00
N GLN A 23 -19.12 9.95 10.08
CA GLN A 23 -20.55 10.28 10.31
C GLN A 23 -21.14 11.30 9.34
N SER A 24 -20.34 12.19 8.76
CA SER A 24 -20.90 13.24 7.93
C SER A 24 -20.85 12.98 6.43
N GLU A 25 -19.89 12.21 5.90
CA GLU A 25 -19.64 12.18 4.46
C GLU A 25 -19.05 10.88 3.89
N ALA A 26 -19.32 9.74 4.48
CA ALA A 26 -18.81 8.44 4.01
C ALA A 26 -19.12 8.16 2.52
N ALA A 27 -20.22 8.71 2.00
CA ALA A 27 -20.61 8.59 0.60
C ALA A 27 -19.68 9.36 -0.36
N PHE A 28 -18.88 10.29 0.14
CA PHE A 28 -17.96 11.11 -0.66
C PHE A 28 -16.51 10.65 -0.64
N ILE A 29 -16.17 9.57 0.07
CA ILE A 29 -14.82 8.99 0.00
C ILE A 29 -14.71 8.19 -1.31
N THR A 30 -14.56 8.91 -2.42
CA THR A 30 -14.52 8.33 -3.76
C THR A 30 -13.37 7.34 -3.94
N GLY A 31 -12.20 7.62 -3.35
CA GLY A 31 -11.07 6.70 -3.37
C GLY A 31 -11.40 5.37 -2.67
N TRP A 32 -12.03 5.42 -1.52
CA TRP A 32 -12.48 4.22 -0.81
C TRP A 32 -13.58 3.48 -1.58
N GLY A 33 -14.55 4.20 -2.12
CA GLY A 33 -15.61 3.64 -2.98
C GLY A 33 -15.04 2.91 -4.21
N ALA A 34 -13.96 3.42 -4.79
CA ALA A 34 -13.23 2.80 -5.89
C ALA A 34 -12.32 1.64 -5.46
N GLY A 35 -12.29 1.27 -4.18
CA GLY A 35 -11.45 0.19 -3.67
C GLY A 35 -10.01 0.58 -3.39
N ASN A 36 -9.70 1.89 -3.32
CA ASN A 36 -8.36 2.35 -2.96
C ASN A 36 -8.13 2.16 -1.46
N ILE A 37 -7.29 1.20 -1.12
CA ILE A 37 -6.98 0.82 0.27
C ILE A 37 -6.35 1.97 1.05
N VAL A 38 -5.57 2.82 0.39
CA VAL A 38 -4.93 3.98 1.04
C VAL A 38 -5.96 5.01 1.50
N SER A 39 -7.14 5.02 0.88
CA SER A 39 -8.26 5.89 1.27
C SER A 39 -9.14 5.31 2.38
N ASP A 40 -8.85 4.09 2.85
CA ASP A 40 -9.58 3.49 3.97
C ASP A 40 -9.19 4.19 5.29
N PRO A 41 -10.14 4.88 5.95
CA PRO A 41 -9.85 5.62 7.19
C PRO A 41 -9.57 4.71 8.38
N VAL A 42 -9.93 3.43 8.30
CA VAL A 42 -9.74 2.44 9.39
C VAL A 42 -8.63 1.44 9.12
N ARG A 43 -7.85 1.62 8.06
CA ARG A 43 -6.76 0.70 7.72
C ARG A 43 -5.74 0.58 8.86
N ALA A 44 -5.24 -0.62 9.06
CA ALA A 44 -4.26 -0.94 10.11
C ALA A 44 -2.82 -0.56 9.74
N SER A 45 -2.54 -0.31 8.47
CA SER A 45 -1.20 -0.05 7.93
C SER A 45 -1.18 1.22 7.08
N ALA A 46 -0.09 1.95 7.12
CA ALA A 46 0.15 3.09 6.24
C ALA A 46 0.59 2.65 4.82
N GLY A 47 0.89 1.37 4.62
CA GLY A 47 1.32 0.81 3.35
C GLY A 47 0.21 0.15 2.57
N GLU A 48 0.44 -0.01 1.28
CA GLU A 48 -0.38 -0.76 0.35
C GLU A 48 0.49 -1.77 -0.40
N ASP A 49 -0.02 -2.97 -0.60
CA ASP A 49 0.63 -4.01 -1.38
C ASP A 49 0.06 -4.03 -2.81
N LEU A 50 0.90 -3.73 -3.76
CA LEU A 50 0.57 -3.68 -5.17
C LEU A 50 1.33 -4.77 -5.92
N ALA A 51 0.76 -5.28 -7.00
CA ALA A 51 1.42 -6.22 -7.89
C ALA A 51 1.36 -5.73 -9.35
N ALA A 52 2.42 -6.00 -10.09
CA ALA A 52 2.51 -5.72 -11.52
C ALA A 52 3.22 -6.86 -12.25
N GLN A 53 2.84 -7.07 -13.50
CA GLN A 53 3.48 -8.02 -14.41
C GLN A 53 3.65 -7.35 -15.78
N GLY A 54 4.57 -6.37 -15.83
CA GLY A 54 4.80 -5.53 -17.01
C GLY A 54 4.04 -4.20 -16.98
N PHE A 55 4.22 -3.43 -18.06
CA PHE A 55 3.66 -2.08 -18.17
C PHE A 55 2.13 -2.08 -18.15
N GLY A 56 1.55 -1.12 -17.41
CA GLY A 56 0.11 -0.91 -17.34
C GLY A 56 -0.67 -1.97 -16.54
N THR A 57 0.02 -2.90 -15.89
CA THR A 57 -0.62 -4.02 -15.16
C THR A 57 -0.63 -3.84 -13.65
N LEU A 58 -0.20 -2.67 -13.15
CA LEU A 58 -0.21 -2.40 -11.71
C LEU A 58 -1.62 -2.47 -11.15
N ARG A 59 -1.81 -3.26 -10.12
CA ARG A 59 -3.09 -3.47 -9.41
C ARG A 59 -2.85 -3.53 -7.91
N ALA A 60 -3.77 -2.96 -7.14
CA ALA A 60 -3.85 -3.25 -5.72
C ALA A 60 -4.15 -4.74 -5.52
N ARG A 61 -3.49 -5.36 -4.56
CA ARG A 61 -3.82 -6.71 -4.16
C ARG A 61 -5.14 -6.70 -3.36
N PRO A 62 -5.93 -7.78 -3.41
CA PRO A 62 -7.12 -7.89 -2.58
C PRO A 62 -6.87 -7.60 -1.11
N LEU A 63 -7.87 -7.12 -0.38
CA LEU A 63 -7.74 -6.78 1.04
C LEU A 63 -7.16 -7.93 1.88
N ASP A 64 -7.60 -9.15 1.63
CA ASP A 64 -7.15 -10.35 2.36
C ASP A 64 -5.70 -10.74 2.02
N ASP A 65 -5.17 -10.21 0.93
CA ASP A 65 -3.80 -10.43 0.45
C ASP A 65 -2.84 -9.27 0.77
N GLN A 66 -3.31 -8.23 1.46
CA GLN A 66 -2.48 -7.12 1.89
C GLN A 66 -1.54 -7.57 3.01
N ALA A 67 -0.31 -7.90 2.66
CA ALA A 67 0.67 -8.50 3.57
C ALA A 67 1.70 -7.51 4.11
N VAL A 68 1.77 -6.29 3.56
CA VAL A 68 2.75 -5.29 3.95
C VAL A 68 2.22 -4.43 5.09
N ASN A 69 2.95 -4.41 6.20
CA ASN A 69 2.74 -3.46 7.29
C ASN A 69 3.75 -2.32 7.15
N ALA A 70 3.26 -1.09 7.16
CA ALA A 70 4.11 0.08 7.05
C ALA A 70 3.82 1.09 8.17
N GLN A 71 4.88 1.65 8.71
CA GLN A 71 4.83 2.76 9.66
C GLN A 71 5.86 3.81 9.28
N GLY A 72 5.50 5.06 9.44
CA GLY A 72 6.41 6.18 9.21
C GLY A 72 6.32 7.23 10.29
N VAL A 73 7.44 7.87 10.58
CA VAL A 73 7.51 9.02 11.47
C VAL A 73 8.36 10.11 10.84
N TYR A 74 7.90 11.35 10.93
CA TYR A 74 8.65 12.53 10.53
C TYR A 74 9.13 13.29 11.74
N ARG A 75 10.42 13.47 11.86
CA ARG A 75 11.03 14.30 12.92
C ARG A 75 12.25 15.05 12.36
N THR A 76 12.34 16.32 12.68
CA THR A 76 13.52 17.17 12.39
C THR A 76 13.94 17.07 10.92
N GLY A 77 12.99 17.24 10.00
CA GLY A 77 13.26 17.22 8.55
C GLY A 77 13.49 15.84 7.94
N THR A 78 13.37 14.77 8.72
CA THR A 78 13.66 13.40 8.26
C THR A 78 12.47 12.47 8.45
N TYR A 79 12.13 11.72 7.40
CA TYR A 79 11.24 10.57 7.47
C TYR A 79 12.01 9.30 7.83
N ARG A 80 11.45 8.55 8.78
CA ARG A 80 11.85 7.16 9.04
C ARG A 80 10.67 6.28 8.74
N VAL A 81 10.86 5.32 7.85
CA VAL A 81 9.82 4.41 7.40
C VAL A 81 10.27 2.98 7.63
N VAL A 82 9.39 2.18 8.20
CA VAL A 82 9.57 0.74 8.36
C VAL A 82 8.49 0.04 7.54
N LEU A 83 8.92 -0.85 6.67
CA LEU A 83 8.08 -1.74 5.90
C LEU A 83 8.34 -3.16 6.39
N ARG A 84 7.30 -3.89 6.76
CA ARG A 84 7.39 -5.27 7.24
C ARG A 84 6.41 -6.15 6.49
N ARG A 85 6.87 -7.33 6.06
CA ARG A 85 6.04 -8.37 5.47
C ARG A 85 6.57 -9.75 5.85
N ALA A 86 5.72 -10.78 5.72
CA ALA A 86 6.18 -12.16 5.80
C ALA A 86 7.08 -12.50 4.60
N LEU A 87 8.06 -13.37 4.82
CA LEU A 87 8.93 -13.86 3.74
C LEU A 87 8.14 -14.69 2.72
N ARG A 88 7.21 -15.51 3.19
CA ARG A 88 6.32 -16.28 2.33
C ARG A 88 5.18 -15.38 1.85
N GLY A 89 5.01 -15.26 0.55
CA GLY A 89 3.89 -14.58 -0.05
C GLY A 89 2.62 -15.43 0.00
N SER A 90 1.46 -14.78 0.05
CA SER A 90 0.13 -15.40 -0.03
C SER A 90 -0.66 -14.77 -1.18
N GLY A 91 -1.60 -15.52 -1.75
CA GLY A 91 -2.46 -15.05 -2.82
C GLY A 91 -1.80 -14.95 -4.19
N GLU A 92 -2.58 -14.48 -5.16
CA GLU A 92 -2.15 -14.35 -6.55
C GLU A 92 -1.04 -13.30 -6.71
N ARG A 93 -0.03 -13.60 -7.53
CA ARG A 93 1.12 -12.71 -7.82
C ARG A 93 1.93 -12.32 -6.59
N ALA A 94 1.87 -13.12 -5.53
CA ALA A 94 2.70 -12.89 -4.36
C ALA A 94 4.15 -13.30 -4.64
N VAL A 95 5.08 -12.43 -4.27
CA VAL A 95 6.52 -12.77 -4.27
C VAL A 95 6.87 -13.41 -2.93
N SER A 96 7.39 -14.63 -2.97
CA SER A 96 7.95 -15.30 -1.79
C SER A 96 9.46 -15.07 -1.76
N LEU A 97 9.94 -14.68 -0.59
CA LEU A 97 11.35 -14.45 -0.28
C LEU A 97 11.83 -15.68 0.49
N GLY A 98 12.26 -16.72 -0.23
CA GLY A 98 12.75 -17.96 0.40
C GLY A 98 14.14 -17.78 1.00
N PRO A 99 14.50 -18.53 2.05
CA PRO A 99 15.86 -18.59 2.55
C PRO A 99 16.85 -18.97 1.44
N GLY A 100 18.00 -18.30 1.40
CA GLY A 100 19.02 -18.48 0.36
C GLY A 100 18.68 -17.85 -0.99
N SER A 101 17.54 -17.18 -1.12
CA SER A 101 17.18 -16.50 -2.37
C SER A 101 17.80 -15.11 -2.46
N MET A 102 18.04 -14.66 -3.68
CA MET A 102 18.47 -13.31 -4.01
C MET A 102 17.42 -12.66 -4.91
N VAL A 103 16.94 -11.47 -4.52
CA VAL A 103 15.90 -10.75 -5.26
C VAL A 103 16.35 -9.32 -5.53
N PRO A 104 16.11 -8.80 -6.74
CA PRO A 104 16.37 -7.39 -7.02
C PRO A 104 15.34 -6.52 -6.30
N VAL A 105 15.83 -5.46 -5.64
CA VAL A 105 15.00 -4.46 -4.98
C VAL A 105 15.37 -3.06 -5.44
N GLY A 106 14.41 -2.17 -5.50
CA GLY A 106 14.60 -0.76 -5.78
C GLY A 106 13.68 0.07 -4.90
N PHE A 107 14.11 1.28 -4.61
CA PHE A 107 13.32 2.23 -3.84
C PHE A 107 12.98 3.44 -4.69
N ALA A 108 11.79 3.98 -4.50
CA ALA A 108 11.36 5.21 -5.12
C ALA A 108 10.78 6.15 -4.06
N VAL A 109 11.09 7.44 -4.19
CA VAL A 109 10.58 8.47 -3.29
C VAL A 109 9.97 9.59 -4.12
N TRP A 110 8.76 9.98 -3.76
CA TRP A 110 8.06 11.12 -4.31
C TRP A 110 8.08 12.28 -3.31
N ASN A 111 8.68 13.38 -3.68
CA ASN A 111 8.66 14.60 -2.89
C ASN A 111 7.43 15.44 -3.27
N GLY A 112 6.36 15.32 -2.48
CA GLY A 112 5.14 16.07 -2.72
C GLY A 112 5.33 17.60 -2.74
N SER A 113 6.28 18.14 -1.97
CA SER A 113 6.61 19.57 -1.96
C SER A 113 7.23 20.02 -3.29
N ALA A 114 7.87 19.12 -4.03
CA ALA A 114 8.40 19.38 -5.37
C ALA A 114 7.39 19.02 -6.49
N GLY A 115 6.17 18.65 -6.12
CA GLY A 115 5.14 18.23 -7.06
C GLY A 115 5.47 16.91 -7.75
N ASP A 116 6.20 16.02 -7.08
CA ASP A 116 6.50 14.69 -7.61
C ASP A 116 5.23 13.84 -7.65
N ARG A 117 5.01 13.19 -8.78
CA ARG A 117 3.92 12.23 -9.02
C ARG A 117 4.24 11.37 -10.23
N ASP A 118 3.58 10.23 -10.36
CA ASP A 118 3.73 9.31 -11.49
C ASP A 118 5.20 8.95 -11.79
N GLY A 119 5.69 9.33 -12.97
CA GLY A 119 7.07 9.12 -13.38
C GLY A 119 8.09 10.07 -12.75
N LYS A 120 7.66 11.22 -12.23
CA LYS A 120 8.53 12.19 -11.57
C LYS A 120 8.79 11.76 -10.13
N LYS A 121 9.94 11.16 -9.89
CA LYS A 121 10.37 10.60 -8.60
C LYS A 121 11.88 10.39 -8.56
N SER A 122 12.44 10.30 -7.39
CA SER A 122 13.80 9.82 -7.18
C SER A 122 13.78 8.30 -7.04
N VAL A 123 14.67 7.60 -7.75
CA VAL A 123 14.77 6.15 -7.70
C VAL A 123 16.21 5.72 -7.45
N THR A 124 16.38 4.61 -6.72
CA THR A 124 17.68 3.96 -6.61
C THR A 124 17.97 3.15 -7.87
N ILE A 125 19.25 2.83 -8.10
CA ILE A 125 19.59 1.69 -8.95
C ILE A 125 19.08 0.40 -8.27
N TRP A 126 18.92 -0.67 -9.03
CA TRP A 126 18.58 -1.97 -8.49
C TRP A 126 19.67 -2.46 -7.54
N GLN A 127 19.23 -2.94 -6.37
CA GLN A 127 20.08 -3.58 -5.37
C GLN A 127 19.73 -5.08 -5.31
N GLU A 128 20.64 -5.90 -4.87
CA GLU A 128 20.40 -7.30 -4.59
C GLU A 128 20.11 -7.48 -3.10
N LEU A 129 18.91 -7.99 -2.80
CA LEU A 129 18.54 -8.40 -1.46
C LEU A 129 18.79 -9.89 -1.31
N TRP A 130 19.74 -10.24 -0.49
CA TRP A 130 20.04 -11.61 -0.11
C TRP A 130 19.20 -11.99 1.12
N ILE A 131 18.47 -13.10 1.02
CA ILE A 131 17.72 -13.67 2.15
C ILE A 131 18.59 -14.78 2.74
N GLU A 132 19.05 -14.56 3.95
CA GLU A 132 19.89 -15.56 4.64
C GLU A 132 19.17 -16.91 4.77
N PRO A 133 19.92 -18.03 4.74
CA PRO A 133 19.36 -19.38 4.89
C PRO A 133 18.62 -19.61 6.21
#